data_923ab036ffe30a9b17f7ba71b3d2fb64
#
_entry.id   923ab036ffe30a9b17f7ba71b3d2fb64
#
_cell.length_a   1.000
_cell.length_b   1.000
_cell.length_c   1.000
_cell.angle_alpha   90.00
_cell.angle_beta   90.00
_cell.angle_gamma   90.00
#
_symmetry.space_group_name_H-M   'P 1'
#
loop_
_entity.id
_entity.type
_entity.pdbx_description
1 polymer ?
#
loop_
_entity_poly.entity_id
_entity_poly.type
_entity_poly.pdbx_seq_one_letter_code
_entity_poly.pdbx_strand_id
1 'polypeptide(L)'
;MLKVIFLGTNGWYDSETGNTISVLLRTTDYDIIFDAGYGLAKMDRYRQLNDMRPAYLFLSHFHLDHIAGLHTLAKMSFNGGLTICGPTGTREILNTLVNQPFTLPLAELPYPARVLEMPESLSILPFKAEADPLRHASLTMGYRIEIEGRIVTYCADTGYCENAVHISRNADLAIMECAYASGRIDEAWPHLNPETAARIAIEAKA
;
A
#
# COMPACT_ATOMS: atom_id res chain seq x y z
N MET A 1 5.72 19.63 -1.82
CA MET A 1 6.41 18.92 -2.96
C MET A 1 6.18 17.43 -2.79
N LEU A 2 5.54 16.84 -3.78
CA LEU A 2 5.25 15.41 -3.82
C LEU A 2 6.55 14.60 -4.03
N LYS A 3 6.73 13.55 -3.20
CA LYS A 3 7.87 12.61 -3.33
C LYS A 3 7.38 11.18 -3.20
N VAL A 4 7.85 10.32 -4.06
CA VAL A 4 7.65 8.86 -3.96
C VAL A 4 8.94 8.22 -3.49
N ILE A 5 8.86 7.40 -2.46
CA ILE A 5 10.00 6.77 -1.81
C ILE A 5 9.69 5.28 -1.66
N PHE A 6 10.44 4.44 -2.33
CA PHE A 6 10.35 3.00 -2.17
C PHE A 6 11.10 2.58 -0.91
N LEU A 7 10.36 2.20 0.12
CA LEU A 7 10.89 1.70 1.39
C LEU A 7 11.29 0.23 1.28
N GLY A 8 10.55 -0.53 0.49
CA GLY A 8 10.79 -1.92 0.13
C GLY A 8 10.12 -2.25 -1.21
N THR A 9 10.69 -3.20 -1.94
CA THR A 9 10.24 -3.60 -3.28
C THR A 9 10.26 -5.12 -3.50
N ASN A 10 10.67 -5.89 -2.49
CA ASN A 10 10.69 -7.35 -2.59
C ASN A 10 9.29 -7.92 -2.32
N GLY A 11 8.99 -9.05 -2.93
CA GLY A 11 7.91 -9.95 -2.52
C GLY A 11 8.44 -11.09 -1.64
N TRP A 12 7.55 -11.77 -0.90
CA TRP A 12 7.78 -12.92 -0.04
C TRP A 12 8.70 -12.68 1.17
N TYR A 13 9.95 -12.27 0.96
CA TYR A 13 10.95 -12.13 2.02
C TYR A 13 11.96 -11.02 1.73
N ASP A 14 12.62 -10.60 2.79
CA ASP A 14 13.73 -9.66 2.70
C ASP A 14 14.96 -10.32 2.09
N SER A 15 15.75 -9.54 1.34
CA SER A 15 17.04 -9.94 0.81
C SER A 15 18.15 -9.05 1.39
N GLU A 16 19.40 -9.35 1.09
CA GLU A 16 20.54 -8.49 1.47
C GLU A 16 20.40 -7.05 0.94
N THR A 17 19.71 -6.89 -0.19
CA THR A 17 19.62 -5.60 -0.89
C THR A 17 18.25 -4.92 -0.76
N GLY A 18 17.22 -5.59 -0.23
CA GLY A 18 15.88 -5.05 -0.19
C GLY A 18 14.98 -5.67 0.88
N ASN A 19 13.97 -4.92 1.28
CA ASN A 19 12.91 -5.35 2.18
C ASN A 19 11.61 -5.57 1.41
N THR A 20 10.69 -6.33 2.00
CA THR A 20 9.36 -6.52 1.45
C THR A 20 8.59 -5.20 1.34
N ILE A 21 7.59 -5.23 0.46
CA ILE A 21 6.96 -4.06 -0.14
C ILE A 21 6.43 -3.03 0.87
N SER A 22 6.83 -1.79 0.68
CA SER A 22 6.20 -0.60 1.25
C SER A 22 6.63 0.62 0.44
N VAL A 23 5.70 1.51 0.11
CA VAL A 23 5.98 2.71 -0.66
C VAL A 23 5.41 3.93 0.06
N LEU A 24 6.21 4.97 0.26
CA LEU A 24 5.79 6.23 0.83
C LEU A 24 5.57 7.27 -0.26
N LEU A 25 4.36 7.78 -0.36
CA LEU A 25 4.00 8.99 -1.09
C LEU A 25 3.91 10.14 -0.08
N ARG A 26 4.96 10.97 -0.04
CA ARG A 26 5.03 12.12 0.86
C ARG A 26 4.53 13.37 0.16
N THR A 27 3.57 14.02 0.75
CA THR A 27 3.00 15.29 0.29
C THR A 27 3.35 16.41 1.27
N THR A 28 2.86 17.62 0.98
CA THR A 28 2.99 18.75 1.92
C THR A 28 2.24 18.47 3.23
N ASP A 29 1.02 17.90 3.14
CA ASP A 29 0.09 17.80 4.26
C ASP A 29 -0.05 16.39 4.82
N TYR A 30 0.29 15.35 4.05
CA TYR A 30 0.06 13.94 4.40
C TYR A 30 1.26 13.06 4.07
N ASP A 31 1.41 11.96 4.81
CA ASP A 31 2.16 10.79 4.40
C ASP A 31 1.16 9.69 3.99
N ILE A 32 1.19 9.28 2.72
CA ILE A 32 0.39 8.17 2.21
C ILE A 32 1.33 7.00 1.99
N ILE A 33 1.04 5.87 2.60
CA ILE A 33 1.89 4.68 2.58
C ILE A 33 1.10 3.56 1.90
N PHE A 34 1.71 2.89 0.95
CA PHE A 34 1.14 1.70 0.33
C PHE A 34 1.87 0.47 0.83
N ASP A 35 1.13 -0.45 1.40
CA ASP A 35 1.54 -1.68 2.05
C ASP A 35 2.55 -1.53 3.21
N ALA A 36 2.54 -2.53 4.05
CA ALA A 36 3.26 -2.61 5.31
C ALA A 36 4.13 -3.85 5.40
N GLY A 37 4.87 -4.17 4.34
CA GLY A 37 5.97 -5.13 4.44
C GLY A 37 7.08 -4.62 5.36
N TYR A 38 8.16 -5.35 5.51
CA TYR A 38 9.27 -4.93 6.39
C TYR A 38 9.92 -3.60 5.97
N GLY A 39 9.73 -3.17 4.71
CA GLY A 39 10.11 -1.84 4.26
C GLY A 39 9.53 -0.72 5.11
N LEU A 40 8.33 -0.92 5.69
CA LEU A 40 7.66 0.05 6.56
C LEU A 40 8.56 0.52 7.71
N ALA A 41 9.40 -0.34 8.27
CA ALA A 41 10.31 0.02 9.37
C ALA A 41 11.28 1.17 9.02
N LYS A 42 11.52 1.42 7.73
CA LYS A 42 12.36 2.55 7.29
C LYS A 42 11.67 3.92 7.42
N MET A 43 10.38 3.97 7.79
CA MET A 43 9.67 5.23 8.04
C MET A 43 10.35 6.10 9.09
N ASP A 44 11.06 5.52 10.05
CA ASP A 44 11.84 6.24 11.06
C ASP A 44 12.85 7.24 10.44
N ARG A 45 13.34 6.95 9.23
CA ARG A 45 14.28 7.84 8.53
C ARG A 45 13.61 9.09 7.95
N TYR A 46 12.29 9.05 7.84
CA TYR A 46 11.50 10.09 7.16
C TYR A 46 10.57 10.83 8.11
N ARG A 47 10.32 10.30 9.30
CA ARG A 47 9.47 10.95 10.31
C ARG A 47 10.28 11.31 11.55
N GLN A 48 10.14 12.54 11.98
CA GLN A 48 10.68 13.04 13.26
C GLN A 48 9.57 13.07 14.32
N LEU A 49 9.94 13.11 15.58
CA LEU A 49 8.99 13.15 16.71
C LEU A 49 8.04 14.35 16.67
N ASN A 50 8.44 15.47 16.06
CA ASN A 50 7.61 16.65 15.89
C ASN A 50 6.81 16.69 14.58
N ASP A 51 6.86 15.65 13.78
CA ASP A 51 6.09 15.56 12.52
C ASP A 51 4.62 15.24 12.82
N MET A 52 3.77 16.25 12.65
CA MET A 52 2.34 16.19 12.92
C MET A 52 1.49 15.93 11.68
N ARG A 53 2.11 15.58 10.53
CA ARG A 53 1.33 15.20 9.35
C ARG A 53 0.56 13.91 9.62
N PRO A 54 -0.76 13.88 9.35
CA PRO A 54 -1.52 12.64 9.37
C PRO A 54 -0.95 11.62 8.37
N ALA A 55 -0.94 10.35 8.75
CA ALA A 55 -0.51 9.25 7.89
C ALA A 55 -1.70 8.37 7.50
N TYR A 56 -1.71 7.94 6.24
CA TYR A 56 -2.70 7.04 5.66
C TYR A 56 -1.97 5.83 5.09
N LEU A 57 -2.16 4.67 5.71
CA LEU A 57 -1.58 3.40 5.28
C LEU A 57 -2.62 2.60 4.52
N PHE A 58 -2.43 2.42 3.23
CA PHE A 58 -3.28 1.63 2.36
C PHE A 58 -2.72 0.22 2.22
N LEU A 59 -3.44 -0.77 2.71
CA LEU A 59 -3.11 -2.18 2.56
C LEU A 59 -3.81 -2.71 1.30
N SER A 60 -3.03 -3.27 0.38
CA SER A 60 -3.58 -3.87 -0.84
C SER A 60 -4.30 -5.18 -0.52
N HIS A 61 -3.68 -6.06 0.26
CA HIS A 61 -4.20 -7.35 0.71
C HIS A 61 -3.43 -7.84 1.96
N PHE A 62 -3.66 -9.09 2.38
CA PHE A 62 -3.18 -9.59 3.67
C PHE A 62 -2.11 -10.68 3.58
N HIS A 63 -1.42 -10.85 2.45
CA HIS A 63 -0.22 -11.69 2.44
C HIS A 63 0.85 -11.10 3.38
N LEU A 64 1.60 -11.97 4.04
CA LEU A 64 2.49 -11.55 5.13
C LEU A 64 3.55 -10.54 4.69
N ASP A 65 4.06 -10.68 3.50
CA ASP A 65 5.05 -9.74 2.94
C ASP A 65 4.50 -8.34 2.70
N HIS A 66 3.18 -8.16 2.67
CA HIS A 66 2.49 -6.86 2.59
C HIS A 66 2.07 -6.30 3.95
N ILE A 67 2.08 -7.11 5.02
CA ILE A 67 1.57 -6.69 6.33
C ILE A 67 2.50 -7.00 7.50
N ALA A 68 3.57 -7.79 7.32
CA ALA A 68 4.44 -8.20 8.43
C ALA A 68 5.10 -7.01 9.16
N GLY A 69 5.35 -5.90 8.47
CA GLY A 69 5.88 -4.68 9.08
C GLY A 69 4.96 -4.00 10.09
N LEU A 70 3.66 -4.34 10.12
CA LEU A 70 2.69 -3.78 11.07
C LEU A 70 3.09 -4.02 12.54
N HIS A 71 3.83 -5.08 12.84
CA HIS A 71 4.31 -5.31 14.20
C HIS A 71 5.26 -4.21 14.71
N THR A 72 5.83 -3.40 13.81
CA THR A 72 6.76 -2.32 14.15
C THR A 72 6.06 -1.01 14.50
N LEU A 73 4.73 -0.90 14.31
CA LEU A 73 3.97 0.33 14.52
C LEU A 73 4.20 0.96 15.90
N ALA A 74 4.34 0.14 16.95
CA ALA A 74 4.60 0.62 18.30
C ALA A 74 5.94 1.39 18.46
N LYS A 75 6.86 1.27 17.52
CA LYS A 75 8.16 1.96 17.50
C LYS A 75 8.18 3.18 16.60
N MET A 76 7.11 3.41 15.84
CA MET A 76 7.02 4.53 14.90
C MET A 76 6.39 5.77 15.54
N SER A 77 6.58 6.92 14.89
CA SER A 77 6.03 8.21 15.33
C SER A 77 5.00 8.71 14.30
N PHE A 78 3.72 8.41 14.55
CA PHE A 78 2.61 8.95 13.77
C PHE A 78 1.79 9.94 14.61
N ASN A 79 2.45 10.96 15.17
CA ASN A 79 1.86 11.90 16.14
C ASN A 79 0.68 12.72 15.56
N GLY A 80 0.61 12.91 14.24
CA GLY A 80 -0.56 13.45 13.56
C GLY A 80 -1.71 12.45 13.36
N GLY A 81 -1.56 11.23 13.85
CA GLY A 81 -2.51 10.12 13.70
C GLY A 81 -2.20 9.21 12.50
N LEU A 82 -2.60 7.95 12.63
CA LEU A 82 -2.51 6.91 11.62
C LEU A 82 -3.91 6.42 11.24
N THR A 83 -4.25 6.49 9.97
CA THR A 83 -5.44 5.85 9.41
C THR A 83 -5.00 4.67 8.57
N ILE A 84 -5.38 3.45 8.94
CA ILE A 84 -5.11 2.24 8.17
C ILE A 84 -6.34 1.97 7.30
N CYS A 85 -6.12 1.96 5.98
CA CYS A 85 -7.12 1.71 4.95
C CYS A 85 -6.82 0.36 4.31
N GLY A 86 -7.82 -0.49 4.12
CA GLY A 86 -7.60 -1.77 3.45
C GLY A 86 -8.92 -2.40 3.00
N PRO A 87 -8.89 -3.54 2.31
CA PRO A 87 -10.09 -4.21 1.83
C PRO A 87 -11.00 -4.63 2.98
N THR A 88 -12.24 -4.96 2.66
CA THR A 88 -13.20 -5.53 3.62
C THR A 88 -12.55 -6.68 4.42
N GLY A 89 -12.75 -6.69 5.75
CA GLY A 89 -12.10 -7.63 6.68
C GLY A 89 -10.79 -7.08 7.31
N THR A 90 -10.32 -5.90 6.91
CA THR A 90 -9.11 -5.29 7.48
C THR A 90 -9.16 -5.18 8.99
N ARG A 91 -10.30 -4.76 9.55
CA ARG A 91 -10.47 -4.61 11.00
C ARG A 91 -10.28 -5.92 11.75
N GLU A 92 -10.83 -7.00 11.23
CA GLU A 92 -10.73 -8.33 11.84
C GLU A 92 -9.30 -8.86 11.80
N ILE A 93 -8.64 -8.75 10.64
CA ILE A 93 -7.25 -9.16 10.45
C ILE A 93 -6.31 -8.37 11.36
N LEU A 94 -6.48 -7.05 11.45
CA LEU A 94 -5.64 -6.21 12.31
C LEU A 94 -5.88 -6.51 13.80
N ASN A 95 -7.12 -6.76 14.22
CA ASN A 95 -7.42 -7.17 15.58
C ASN A 95 -6.77 -8.51 15.96
N THR A 96 -6.47 -9.34 14.98
CA THR A 96 -5.75 -10.59 15.18
C THR A 96 -4.25 -10.37 15.20
N LEU A 97 -3.70 -9.74 14.15
CA LEU A 97 -2.26 -9.64 13.94
C LEU A 97 -1.59 -8.52 14.75
N VAL A 98 -2.26 -7.37 14.89
CA VAL A 98 -1.74 -6.22 15.67
C VAL A 98 -2.35 -6.27 17.06
N ASN A 99 -2.07 -7.35 17.76
CA ASN A 99 -2.61 -7.67 19.09
C ASN A 99 -1.72 -8.70 19.80
N GLN A 100 -1.98 -8.90 21.09
CA GLN A 100 -1.37 -10.00 21.84
C GLN A 100 -1.75 -11.37 21.24
N PRO A 101 -0.82 -12.36 21.16
CA PRO A 101 0.56 -12.31 21.69
C PRO A 101 1.59 -11.76 20.69
N PHE A 102 1.20 -11.29 19.50
CA PHE A 102 2.11 -10.96 18.41
C PHE A 102 2.79 -9.60 18.57
N THR A 103 2.04 -8.59 19.00
CA THR A 103 2.54 -7.23 19.20
C THR A 103 1.60 -6.42 20.11
N LEU A 104 1.88 -5.13 20.27
CA LEU A 104 1.03 -4.19 21.02
C LEU A 104 -0.30 -3.97 20.25
N PRO A 105 -1.46 -4.02 20.93
CA PRO A 105 -2.74 -3.71 20.31
C PRO A 105 -2.79 -2.31 19.69
N LEU A 106 -3.55 -2.15 18.59
CA LEU A 106 -3.70 -0.83 17.93
C LEU A 106 -4.19 0.26 18.89
N ALA A 107 -5.07 -0.09 19.83
CA ALA A 107 -5.60 0.84 20.81
C ALA A 107 -4.57 1.34 21.84
N GLU A 108 -3.44 0.64 21.97
CA GLU A 108 -2.35 0.96 22.91
C GLU A 108 -1.15 1.64 22.23
N LEU A 109 -1.26 1.95 20.92
CA LEU A 109 -0.22 2.68 20.21
C LEU A 109 -0.02 4.08 20.83
N PRO A 110 1.21 4.64 20.83
CA PRO A 110 1.51 5.93 21.45
C PRO A 110 0.95 7.14 20.67
N TYR A 111 0.10 6.91 19.68
CA TYR A 111 -0.56 7.90 18.83
C TYR A 111 -1.95 7.41 18.41
N PRO A 112 -2.86 8.32 18.01
CA PRO A 112 -4.19 7.91 17.55
C PRO A 112 -4.11 7.04 16.30
N ALA A 113 -4.79 5.88 16.32
CA ALA A 113 -4.89 4.98 15.18
C ALA A 113 -6.35 4.60 14.93
N ARG A 114 -6.75 4.54 13.65
CA ARG A 114 -8.08 4.08 13.24
C ARG A 114 -8.02 3.23 11.98
N VAL A 115 -9.05 2.43 11.76
CA VAL A 115 -9.17 1.53 10.60
C VAL A 115 -10.37 1.94 9.77
N LEU A 116 -10.18 2.04 8.45
CA LEU A 116 -11.20 2.24 7.43
C LEU A 116 -11.17 1.08 6.43
N GLU A 117 -12.34 0.58 6.07
CA GLU A 117 -12.46 -0.47 5.05
C GLU A 117 -12.90 0.13 3.72
N MET A 118 -12.27 -0.32 2.65
CA MET A 118 -12.42 0.19 1.30
C MET A 118 -13.21 -0.79 0.42
N PRO A 119 -14.01 -0.31 -0.54
CA PRO A 119 -14.12 1.10 -0.97
C PRO A 119 -15.10 1.97 -0.17
N GLU A 120 -15.87 1.41 0.76
CA GLU A 120 -17.02 2.07 1.41
C GLU A 120 -16.63 3.37 2.15
N SER A 121 -15.39 3.44 2.64
CA SER A 121 -14.91 4.58 3.43
C SER A 121 -14.13 5.63 2.62
N LEU A 122 -14.09 5.54 1.29
CA LEU A 122 -13.32 6.48 0.44
C LEU A 122 -13.73 7.95 0.66
N SER A 123 -15.02 8.23 0.86
CA SER A 123 -15.54 9.58 1.07
C SER A 123 -15.10 10.25 2.40
N ILE A 124 -14.51 9.48 3.31
CA ILE A 124 -14.00 9.99 4.60
C ILE A 124 -12.59 10.57 4.44
N LEU A 125 -11.89 10.22 3.36
CA LEU A 125 -10.51 10.66 3.13
C LEU A 125 -10.47 12.17 2.81
N PRO A 126 -9.44 12.91 3.25
CA PRO A 126 -9.31 14.35 3.00
C PRO A 126 -8.73 14.67 1.61
N PHE A 127 -8.52 13.66 0.77
CA PHE A 127 -8.05 13.75 -0.61
C PHE A 127 -8.87 12.79 -1.48
N LYS A 128 -8.85 13.02 -2.78
CA LYS A 128 -9.57 12.15 -3.71
C LYS A 128 -8.84 10.83 -3.87
N ALA A 129 -9.58 9.73 -3.69
CA ALA A 129 -9.07 8.37 -3.85
C ALA A 129 -10.10 7.46 -4.50
N GLU A 130 -9.63 6.46 -5.22
CA GLU A 130 -10.43 5.37 -5.78
C GLU A 130 -9.78 4.04 -5.38
N ALA A 131 -10.58 2.98 -5.29
CA ALA A 131 -10.11 1.64 -4.93
C ALA A 131 -10.90 0.61 -5.72
N ASP A 132 -10.23 -0.23 -6.48
CA ASP A 132 -10.82 -1.29 -7.28
C ASP A 132 -10.19 -2.65 -6.97
N PRO A 133 -10.98 -3.75 -6.99
CA PRO A 133 -10.43 -5.09 -6.82
C PRO A 133 -9.54 -5.47 -8.00
N LEU A 134 -8.38 -6.05 -7.71
CA LEU A 134 -7.42 -6.57 -8.66
C LEU A 134 -7.53 -8.08 -8.78
N ARG A 135 -6.87 -8.63 -9.81
CA ARG A 135 -6.86 -10.08 -10.09
C ARG A 135 -5.71 -10.76 -9.36
N HIS A 136 -5.98 -11.33 -8.21
CA HIS A 136 -4.98 -12.09 -7.43
C HIS A 136 -5.62 -13.31 -6.75
N ALA A 137 -4.79 -14.15 -6.09
CA ALA A 137 -5.27 -15.34 -5.38
C ALA A 137 -6.12 -15.01 -4.14
N SER A 138 -5.99 -13.81 -3.59
CA SER A 138 -6.81 -13.28 -2.50
C SER A 138 -7.43 -11.93 -2.90
N LEU A 139 -8.42 -11.44 -2.13
CA LEU A 139 -8.97 -10.11 -2.35
C LEU A 139 -7.85 -9.06 -2.23
N THR A 140 -7.53 -8.45 -3.34
CA THR A 140 -6.47 -7.44 -3.47
C THR A 140 -7.07 -6.18 -4.06
N MET A 141 -6.72 -5.01 -3.51
CA MET A 141 -7.17 -3.71 -3.97
C MET A 141 -6.05 -2.93 -4.65
N GLY A 142 -6.35 -2.36 -5.82
CA GLY A 142 -5.58 -1.27 -6.40
C GLY A 142 -6.08 0.06 -5.88
N TYR A 143 -5.20 1.03 -5.78
CA TYR A 143 -5.51 2.37 -5.28
C TYR A 143 -5.07 3.45 -6.27
N ARG A 144 -5.92 4.48 -6.39
CA ARG A 144 -5.64 5.72 -7.11
C ARG A 144 -5.77 6.88 -6.16
N ILE A 145 -4.74 7.71 -6.09
CA ILE A 145 -4.71 8.91 -5.24
C ILE A 145 -4.51 10.14 -6.13
N GLU A 146 -5.44 11.08 -6.02
CA GLU A 146 -5.31 12.39 -6.67
C GLU A 146 -4.97 13.44 -5.61
N ILE A 147 -3.76 13.98 -5.64
CA ILE A 147 -3.23 14.89 -4.63
C ILE A 147 -2.18 15.84 -5.23
N GLU A 148 -2.14 17.10 -4.77
CA GLU A 148 -1.23 18.14 -5.28
C GLU A 148 -1.26 18.27 -6.82
N GLY A 149 -2.42 18.03 -7.46
CA GLY A 149 -2.59 18.09 -8.91
C GLY A 149 -1.92 16.93 -9.67
N ARG A 150 -1.59 15.85 -8.99
CA ARG A 150 -1.00 14.63 -9.55
C ARG A 150 -1.84 13.41 -9.24
N ILE A 151 -1.76 12.44 -10.12
CA ILE A 151 -2.40 11.13 -10.01
C ILE A 151 -1.33 10.08 -9.82
N VAL A 152 -1.34 9.44 -8.66
CA VAL A 152 -0.46 8.31 -8.34
C VAL A 152 -1.32 7.08 -8.13
N THR A 153 -0.97 5.97 -8.77
CA THR A 153 -1.69 4.71 -8.61
C THR A 153 -0.77 3.61 -8.11
N TYR A 154 -1.36 2.68 -7.38
CA TYR A 154 -0.67 1.54 -6.80
C TYR A 154 -1.45 0.27 -7.08
N CYS A 155 -0.87 -0.58 -7.91
CA CYS A 155 -1.35 -1.92 -8.24
C CYS A 155 -0.32 -2.93 -7.73
N ALA A 156 -0.54 -3.43 -6.52
CA ALA A 156 0.27 -4.49 -5.93
C ALA A 156 0.05 -5.82 -6.68
N ASP A 157 0.12 -6.92 -5.98
CA ASP A 157 0.01 -8.26 -6.54
C ASP A 157 -1.24 -8.44 -7.41
N THR A 158 -1.03 -8.61 -8.70
CA THR A 158 -2.12 -8.74 -9.67
C THR A 158 -1.66 -9.41 -10.95
N GLY A 159 -2.51 -10.21 -11.57
CA GLY A 159 -2.42 -10.48 -13.00
C GLY A 159 -3.01 -9.33 -13.81
N TYR A 160 -2.84 -9.37 -15.15
CA TYR A 160 -3.52 -8.41 -16.02
C TYR A 160 -5.04 -8.46 -15.77
N CYS A 161 -5.64 -7.30 -15.55
CA CYS A 161 -7.10 -7.13 -15.45
C CYS A 161 -7.52 -5.70 -15.86
N GLU A 162 -8.78 -5.55 -16.26
CA GLU A 162 -9.33 -4.25 -16.68
C GLU A 162 -9.35 -3.23 -15.55
N ASN A 163 -9.53 -3.67 -14.30
CA ASN A 163 -9.51 -2.77 -13.15
C ASN A 163 -8.10 -2.17 -12.93
N ALA A 164 -7.02 -2.92 -13.19
CA ALA A 164 -5.68 -2.36 -13.14
C ALA A 164 -5.47 -1.26 -14.21
N VAL A 165 -6.04 -1.45 -15.42
CA VAL A 165 -6.05 -0.42 -16.46
C VAL A 165 -6.91 0.77 -16.04
N HIS A 166 -8.11 0.51 -15.49
CA HIS A 166 -9.04 1.55 -15.05
C HIS A 166 -8.43 2.45 -13.99
N ILE A 167 -7.91 1.85 -12.92
CA ILE A 167 -7.33 2.60 -11.79
C ILE A 167 -6.12 3.43 -12.24
N SER A 168 -5.33 2.90 -13.20
CA SER A 168 -4.11 3.55 -13.70
C SER A 168 -4.38 4.60 -14.80
N ARG A 169 -5.64 4.81 -15.21
CA ARG A 169 -5.96 5.70 -16.34
C ARG A 169 -5.44 7.12 -16.15
N ASN A 170 -4.62 7.59 -17.12
CA ASN A 170 -3.99 8.91 -17.13
C ASN A 170 -3.20 9.22 -15.82
N ALA A 171 -2.63 8.21 -15.18
CA ALA A 171 -1.79 8.44 -13.99
C ALA A 171 -0.49 9.18 -14.38
N ASP A 172 -0.07 10.13 -13.53
CA ASP A 172 1.27 10.73 -13.64
C ASP A 172 2.36 9.73 -13.24
N LEU A 173 2.00 8.78 -12.37
CA LEU A 173 2.84 7.67 -11.95
C LEU A 173 1.98 6.45 -11.62
N ALA A 174 2.20 5.37 -12.34
CA ALA A 174 1.61 4.07 -12.05
C ALA A 174 2.69 3.15 -11.43
N ILE A 175 2.49 2.77 -10.17
CA ILE A 175 3.34 1.82 -9.45
C ILE A 175 2.68 0.45 -9.56
N MET A 176 3.38 -0.50 -10.17
CA MET A 176 2.90 -1.86 -10.41
C MET A 176 3.94 -2.88 -10.01
N GLU A 177 3.47 -4.08 -9.64
CA GLU A 177 4.35 -5.22 -9.49
C GLU A 177 4.89 -5.70 -10.85
N CYS A 178 5.92 -6.52 -10.83
CA CYS A 178 6.41 -7.30 -11.96
C CYS A 178 7.17 -8.53 -11.42
N ALA A 179 6.42 -9.45 -10.78
CA ALA A 179 7.01 -10.59 -10.08
C ALA A 179 7.47 -11.69 -11.03
N TYR A 180 6.90 -11.79 -12.23
CA TYR A 180 7.26 -12.82 -13.17
C TYR A 180 8.29 -12.38 -14.20
N ALA A 181 9.14 -13.32 -14.60
CA ALA A 181 10.01 -13.13 -15.75
C ALA A 181 9.19 -13.01 -17.04
N SER A 182 9.80 -12.39 -18.07
CA SER A 182 9.23 -12.24 -19.41
C SER A 182 8.62 -13.56 -19.93
N GLY A 183 7.39 -13.48 -20.45
CA GLY A 183 6.64 -14.60 -20.99
C GLY A 183 6.03 -15.58 -19.98
N ARG A 184 6.33 -15.46 -18.69
CA ARG A 184 5.70 -16.31 -17.67
C ARG A 184 4.29 -15.83 -17.36
N ILE A 185 3.32 -16.77 -17.35
CA ILE A 185 1.93 -16.58 -16.94
C ILE A 185 1.53 -17.76 -16.05
N ASP A 186 0.83 -17.48 -14.97
CA ASP A 186 0.22 -18.47 -14.08
C ASP A 186 -1.19 -18.01 -13.71
N GLU A 187 -2.20 -18.74 -14.16
CA GLU A 187 -3.60 -18.40 -13.94
C GLU A 187 -4.04 -18.71 -12.50
N ALA A 188 -3.41 -19.68 -11.83
CA ALA A 188 -3.73 -20.06 -10.47
C ALA A 188 -3.08 -19.11 -9.44
N TRP A 189 -1.97 -18.48 -9.81
CA TRP A 189 -1.25 -17.51 -8.99
C TRP A 189 -0.91 -16.26 -9.81
N PRO A 190 -1.92 -15.40 -10.10
CA PRO A 190 -1.78 -14.34 -11.08
C PRO A 190 -0.83 -13.24 -10.61
N HIS A 191 0.22 -13.00 -11.40
CA HIS A 191 1.14 -11.88 -11.27
C HIS A 191 1.47 -11.28 -12.65
N LEU A 192 1.96 -10.05 -12.66
CA LEU A 192 2.44 -9.39 -13.88
C LEU A 192 3.83 -9.89 -14.26
N ASN A 193 4.07 -9.89 -15.55
CA ASN A 193 5.39 -9.92 -16.18
C ASN A 193 5.64 -8.59 -16.90
N PRO A 194 6.85 -8.31 -17.43
CA PRO A 194 7.17 -7.05 -18.10
C PRO A 194 6.19 -6.66 -19.22
N GLU A 195 5.74 -7.63 -20.00
CA GLU A 195 4.84 -7.41 -21.14
C GLU A 195 3.43 -6.98 -20.67
N THR A 196 2.91 -7.64 -19.64
CA THR A 196 1.57 -7.33 -19.11
C THR A 196 1.58 -6.05 -18.30
N ALA A 197 2.63 -5.75 -17.56
CA ALA A 197 2.80 -4.46 -16.87
C ALA A 197 2.87 -3.31 -17.88
N ALA A 198 3.69 -3.43 -18.93
CA ALA A 198 3.76 -2.44 -20.00
C ALA A 198 2.42 -2.28 -20.75
N ARG A 199 1.70 -3.38 -20.97
CA ARG A 199 0.38 -3.35 -21.60
C ARG A 199 -0.62 -2.51 -20.77
N ILE A 200 -0.69 -2.72 -19.44
CA ILE A 200 -1.54 -1.90 -18.56
C ILE A 200 -1.18 -0.42 -18.68
N ALA A 201 0.11 -0.07 -18.61
CA ALA A 201 0.55 1.31 -18.71
C ALA A 201 0.16 1.97 -20.05
N ILE A 202 0.31 1.26 -21.16
CA ILE A 202 -0.05 1.75 -22.50
C ILE A 202 -1.57 1.94 -22.62
N GLU A 203 -2.37 0.96 -22.21
CA GLU A 203 -3.83 1.01 -22.29
C GLU A 203 -4.40 2.09 -21.35
N ALA A 204 -3.80 2.28 -20.18
CA ALA A 204 -4.14 3.32 -19.21
C ALA A 204 -3.69 4.72 -19.65
N LYS A 205 -2.75 4.84 -20.57
CA LYS A 205 -2.04 6.11 -20.90
C LYS A 205 -1.36 6.74 -19.69
N ALA A 206 -0.73 5.89 -18.87
CA ALA A 206 -0.01 6.26 -17.66
C ALA A 206 1.49 6.48 -17.91
#